data_0c9bfe86489f9038f9a4f483b3bbd9aa
#
_entry.id   0c9bfe86489f9038f9a4f483b3bbd9aa
#
_cell.length_a   1.000
_cell.length_b   1.000
_cell.length_c   1.000
_cell.angle_alpha   90.00
_cell.angle_beta   90.00
_cell.angle_gamma   90.00
#
_symmetry.space_group_name_H-M   'P 1'
#
loop_
_entity.id
_entity.type
_entity.pdbx_description
1 polymer ?
#
loop_
_entity_poly.entity_id
_entity_poly.type
_entity_poly.pdbx_seq_one_letter_code
_entity_poly.pdbx_strand_id
1 'polypeptide(L)'
;MSLKINVRESGNVVILDLIGRITIGEEAASLRDTIKEHLDSGQKNILLNLAEVSYIDSTGLGQFVGSFATVTSRGGQLKLLNLQKKLQELMQITKLITVFETYTNETAAVRSFAGAATAG
;
A
#
# COMPACT_ATOMS: atom_id res chain seq x y z
N MET A 1 11.48 8.10 14.21
CA MET A 1 11.79 7.91 13.64
C MET A 1 11.75 6.92 12.62
N SER A 2 11.40 5.86 12.63
CA SER A 2 11.47 4.94 11.56
C SER A 2 10.11 4.45 11.20
N LEU A 3 10.06 3.64 10.18
CA LEU A 3 8.85 2.97 9.72
C LEU A 3 8.93 1.52 10.18
N LYS A 4 7.87 1.06 10.82
CA LYS A 4 7.73 -0.34 11.16
C LYS A 4 6.71 -0.96 10.23
N ILE A 5 7.01 -2.13 9.70
CA ILE A 5 6.13 -2.84 8.80
C ILE A 5 5.80 -4.19 9.39
N ASN A 6 4.53 -4.42 9.71
CA ASN A 6 4.07 -5.73 10.18
C ASN A 6 3.36 -6.42 9.02
N VAL A 7 3.71 -7.65 8.76
CA VAL A 7 3.16 -8.41 7.65
C VAL A 7 2.09 -9.35 8.16
N ARG A 8 0.91 -9.29 7.55
CA ARG A 8 -0.18 -10.22 7.84
C ARG A 8 -0.67 -10.79 6.52
N GLU A 9 -1.35 -11.91 6.56
CA GLU A 9 -1.94 -12.50 5.38
C GLU A 9 -3.40 -12.80 5.64
N SER A 10 -4.24 -12.57 4.64
CA SER A 10 -5.64 -12.90 4.70
C SER A 10 -6.03 -13.44 3.32
N GLY A 11 -6.28 -14.75 3.26
CA GLY A 11 -6.51 -15.41 1.98
C GLY A 11 -5.29 -15.25 1.09
N ASN A 12 -5.48 -14.70 -0.12
CA ASN A 12 -4.38 -14.49 -1.06
C ASN A 12 -3.87 -13.04 -1.03
N VAL A 13 -4.16 -12.32 0.04
CA VAL A 13 -3.76 -10.91 0.18
C VAL A 13 -2.71 -10.77 1.26
N VAL A 14 -1.63 -10.08 0.95
CA VAL A 14 -0.62 -9.70 1.94
C VAL A 14 -0.99 -8.32 2.44
N ILE A 15 -1.12 -8.17 3.77
CA ILE A 15 -1.45 -6.90 4.39
C ILE A 15 -0.20 -6.37 5.08
N LEU A 16 0.22 -5.19 4.68
CA LEU A 16 1.35 -4.52 5.32
C LEU A 16 0.81 -3.42 6.22
N ASP A 17 0.91 -3.64 7.52
CA ASP A 17 0.53 -2.63 8.51
C ASP A 17 1.72 -1.70 8.67
N LEU A 18 1.60 -0.48 8.17
CA LEU A 18 2.68 0.50 8.22
C LEU A 18 2.49 1.38 9.45
N ILE A 19 3.54 1.48 10.26
CA ILE A 19 3.47 2.21 11.53
C ILE A 19 4.61 3.20 11.56
N GLY A 20 4.29 4.48 11.67
CA GLY A 20 5.29 5.52 11.81
C GLY A 20 5.29 6.51 10.68
N ARG A 21 6.45 6.82 10.15
CA ARG A 21 6.63 7.87 9.16
C ARG A 21 7.21 7.29 7.88
N ILE A 22 6.75 7.80 6.75
CA ILE A 22 7.27 7.39 5.44
C ILE A 22 7.90 8.61 4.80
N THR A 23 9.20 8.75 4.97
CA THR A 23 9.92 9.94 4.52
C THR A 23 11.12 9.51 3.69
N ILE A 24 11.83 10.50 3.16
CA ILE A 24 13.01 10.27 2.36
C ILE A 24 14.02 9.43 3.15
N GLY A 25 14.71 8.51 2.47
CA GLY A 25 15.77 7.72 3.06
C GLY A 25 15.35 6.30 3.33
N GLU A 26 15.72 5.77 4.49
CA GLU A 26 15.53 4.36 4.79
C GLU A 26 14.08 3.94 4.85
N GLU A 27 13.21 4.85 5.33
CA GLU A 27 11.80 4.51 5.47
C GLU A 27 11.16 4.21 4.12
N ALA A 28 11.39 5.09 3.15
CA ALA A 28 10.82 4.90 1.82
C ALA A 28 11.42 3.68 1.14
N ALA A 29 12.74 3.47 1.31
CA ALA A 29 13.41 2.32 0.73
C ALA A 29 12.92 1.01 1.36
N SER A 30 12.68 1.02 2.67
CA SER A 30 12.20 -0.15 3.39
C SER A 30 10.85 -0.61 2.85
N LEU A 31 9.94 0.34 2.62
CA LEU A 31 8.64 0.01 2.06
C LEU A 31 8.78 -0.61 0.67
N ARG A 32 9.56 0.03 -0.19
CA ARG A 32 9.78 -0.46 -1.54
C ARG A 32 10.36 -1.87 -1.53
N ASP A 33 11.37 -2.10 -0.69
CA ASP A 33 12.05 -3.38 -0.64
C ASP A 33 11.13 -4.48 -0.11
N THR A 34 10.31 -4.18 0.87
CA THR A 34 9.35 -5.14 1.42
C THR A 34 8.35 -5.56 0.35
N ILE A 35 7.81 -4.60 -0.39
CA ILE A 35 6.87 -4.91 -1.46
C ILE A 35 7.52 -5.77 -2.52
N LYS A 36 8.76 -5.44 -2.90
CA LYS A 36 9.47 -6.20 -3.91
C LYS A 36 9.72 -7.64 -3.47
N GLU A 37 10.07 -7.83 -2.20
CA GLU A 37 10.28 -9.18 -1.67
C GLU A 37 9.04 -10.05 -1.82
N HIS A 38 7.87 -9.49 -1.50
CA HIS A 38 6.63 -10.23 -1.63
C HIS A 38 6.31 -10.55 -3.08
N LEU A 39 6.53 -9.59 -3.97
CA LEU A 39 6.34 -9.84 -5.40
C LEU A 39 7.27 -10.94 -5.90
N ASP A 40 8.53 -10.92 -5.47
CA ASP A 40 9.50 -11.92 -5.89
C ASP A 40 9.13 -13.31 -5.42
N SER A 41 8.41 -13.42 -4.30
CA SER A 41 7.96 -14.71 -3.80
C SER A 41 6.59 -15.12 -4.36
N GLY A 42 6.05 -14.36 -5.31
CA GLY A 42 4.81 -14.71 -5.98
C GLY A 42 3.55 -14.12 -5.38
N GLN A 43 3.69 -13.29 -4.35
CA GLN A 43 2.53 -12.67 -3.70
C GLN A 43 2.26 -11.34 -4.39
N LYS A 44 1.15 -11.27 -5.12
CA LYS A 44 0.87 -10.13 -5.98
C LYS A 44 -0.25 -9.24 -5.49
N ASN A 45 -1.01 -9.66 -4.50
CA ASN A 45 -2.13 -8.87 -3.97
C ASN A 45 -1.67 -8.24 -2.66
N ILE A 46 -1.47 -6.92 -2.67
CA ILE A 46 -0.85 -6.21 -1.56
C ILE A 46 -1.77 -5.10 -1.09
N LEU A 47 -2.09 -5.09 0.20
CA LEU A 47 -2.90 -4.08 0.83
C LEU A 47 -2.06 -3.33 1.84
N LEU A 48 -1.93 -2.02 1.68
CA LEU A 48 -1.17 -1.18 2.61
C LEU A 48 -2.13 -0.57 3.60
N ASN A 49 -1.97 -0.92 4.88
CA ASN A 49 -2.79 -0.37 5.95
C ASN A 49 -2.08 0.85 6.53
N LEU A 50 -2.69 2.01 6.38
CA LEU A 50 -2.09 3.30 6.70
C LEU A 50 -2.66 3.91 7.99
N ALA A 51 -3.42 3.14 8.77
CA ALA A 51 -4.06 3.64 9.97
C ALA A 51 -3.08 4.25 10.97
N GLU A 52 -1.86 3.70 11.03
CA GLU A 52 -0.85 4.13 11.99
C GLU A 52 0.28 4.94 11.35
N VAL A 53 0.08 5.44 10.15
CA VAL A 53 1.07 6.29 9.49
C VAL A 53 0.83 7.72 9.97
N SER A 54 1.82 8.28 10.68
CA SER A 54 1.67 9.61 11.26
C SER A 54 2.11 10.72 10.32
N TYR A 55 2.91 10.40 9.32
CA TYR A 55 3.42 11.43 8.41
C TYR A 55 3.97 10.79 7.15
N ILE A 56 3.78 11.49 6.02
CA ILE A 56 4.35 11.06 4.75
C ILE A 56 4.79 12.33 4.00
N ASP A 57 6.00 12.32 3.44
CA ASP A 57 6.45 13.44 2.63
C ASP A 57 6.30 13.09 1.14
N SER A 58 6.73 14.01 0.27
CA SER A 58 6.58 13.81 -1.17
C SER A 58 7.37 12.61 -1.67
N THR A 59 8.51 12.31 -1.04
CA THR A 59 9.30 11.13 -1.41
C THR A 59 8.56 9.86 -1.04
N GLY A 60 7.96 9.81 0.15
CA GLY A 60 7.15 8.67 0.56
C GLY A 60 5.96 8.48 -0.35
N LEU A 61 5.29 9.57 -0.70
CA LEU A 61 4.17 9.50 -1.63
C LEU A 61 4.62 9.00 -2.99
N GLY A 62 5.79 9.43 -3.45
CA GLY A 62 6.37 8.93 -4.69
C GLY A 62 6.63 7.43 -4.64
N GLN A 63 7.01 6.90 -3.47
CA GLN A 63 7.21 5.46 -3.31
C GLN A 63 5.89 4.70 -3.45
N PHE A 64 4.79 5.26 -3.00
CA PHE A 64 3.48 4.64 -3.22
C PHE A 64 3.20 4.51 -4.72
N VAL A 65 3.44 5.60 -5.47
CA VAL A 65 3.20 5.59 -6.91
C VAL A 65 4.12 4.59 -7.61
N GLY A 66 5.39 4.59 -7.24
CA GLY A 66 6.36 3.66 -7.82
C GLY A 66 6.02 2.21 -7.50
N SER A 67 5.59 1.97 -6.26
CA SER A 67 5.18 0.62 -5.85
C SER A 67 3.94 0.18 -6.61
N PHE A 68 2.97 1.07 -6.80
CA PHE A 68 1.78 0.77 -7.58
C PHE A 68 2.17 0.35 -9.00
N ALA A 69 3.06 1.10 -9.63
CA ALA A 69 3.51 0.79 -10.98
C ALA A 69 4.22 -0.56 -11.03
N THR A 70 5.08 -0.84 -10.06
CA THR A 70 5.82 -2.10 -9.99
C THR A 70 4.88 -3.28 -9.82
N VAL A 71 3.95 -3.18 -8.86
CA VAL A 71 3.00 -4.26 -8.60
C VAL A 71 2.13 -4.51 -9.83
N THR A 72 1.63 -3.44 -10.44
CA THR A 72 0.77 -3.56 -11.61
C THR A 72 1.51 -4.18 -12.79
N SER A 73 2.76 -3.78 -13.01
CA SER A 73 3.55 -4.31 -14.12
C SER A 73 3.84 -5.79 -13.96
N ARG A 74 3.78 -6.30 -12.74
CA ARG A 74 4.01 -7.72 -12.46
C ARG A 74 2.71 -8.50 -12.32
N GLY A 75 1.61 -7.93 -12.75
CA GLY A 75 0.33 -8.60 -12.77
C GLY A 75 -0.40 -8.62 -11.43
N GLY A 76 0.00 -7.77 -10.49
CA GLY A 76 -0.60 -7.72 -9.19
C GLY A 76 -1.51 -6.53 -8.98
N GLN A 77 -1.96 -6.36 -7.75
CA GLN A 77 -2.80 -5.25 -7.35
C GLN A 77 -2.30 -4.69 -6.03
N LEU A 78 -2.24 -3.36 -5.93
CA LEU A 78 -1.88 -2.65 -4.72
C LEU A 78 -3.02 -1.73 -4.35
N LYS A 79 -3.54 -1.87 -3.15
CA LYS A 79 -4.66 -1.05 -2.67
C LYS A 79 -4.33 -0.46 -1.31
N LEU A 80 -5.05 0.58 -0.92
CA LEU A 80 -4.77 1.30 0.31
C LEU A 80 -5.96 1.17 1.28
N LEU A 81 -5.64 1.05 2.56
CA LEU A 81 -6.64 0.90 3.61
C LEU A 81 -6.40 1.97 4.68
N ASN A 82 -7.47 2.58 5.14
CA ASN A 82 -7.46 3.50 6.28
C ASN A 82 -6.60 4.75 6.04
N LEU A 83 -6.87 5.47 4.95
CA LEU A 83 -6.22 6.75 4.72
C LEU A 83 -6.64 7.73 5.80
N GLN A 84 -5.67 8.33 6.45
CA GLN A 84 -5.96 9.41 7.38
C GLN A 84 -6.28 10.67 6.60
N LYS A 85 -6.97 11.61 7.26
CA LYS A 85 -7.51 12.76 6.58
C LYS A 85 -6.45 13.57 5.83
N LYS A 86 -5.30 13.80 6.45
CA LYS A 86 -4.25 14.60 5.81
C LYS A 86 -3.72 13.92 4.54
N LEU A 87 -3.54 12.62 4.59
CA LEU A 87 -3.07 11.89 3.42
C LEU A 87 -4.14 11.88 2.34
N GLN A 88 -5.39 11.71 2.73
CA GLN A 88 -6.49 11.75 1.79
C GLN A 88 -6.54 13.10 1.06
N GLU A 89 -6.39 14.19 1.80
CA GLU A 89 -6.38 15.53 1.21
C GLU A 89 -5.20 15.69 0.25
N LEU A 90 -4.03 15.22 0.64
CA LEU A 90 -2.86 15.30 -0.21
C LEU A 90 -3.06 14.52 -1.51
N MET A 91 -3.67 13.34 -1.41
CA MET A 91 -3.92 12.53 -2.59
C MET A 91 -4.97 13.17 -3.49
N GLN A 92 -5.94 13.89 -2.91
CA GLN A 92 -6.92 14.61 -3.72
C GLN A 92 -6.28 15.77 -4.46
N ILE A 93 -5.43 16.53 -3.77
CA ILE A 93 -4.74 17.68 -4.39
C ILE A 93 -3.83 17.23 -5.52
N THR A 94 -3.15 16.12 -5.36
CA THR A 94 -2.24 15.59 -6.37
C THR A 94 -2.96 14.72 -7.39
N LYS A 95 -4.26 14.49 -7.22
CA LYS A 95 -5.10 13.65 -8.08
C LYS A 95 -4.71 12.16 -8.03
N LEU A 96 -3.87 11.78 -7.09
CA LEU A 96 -3.48 10.37 -6.92
C LEU A 96 -4.63 9.53 -6.40
N ILE A 97 -5.66 10.16 -5.84
CA ILE A 97 -6.84 9.45 -5.37
C ILE A 97 -7.52 8.70 -6.52
N THR A 98 -7.30 9.11 -7.76
CA THR A 98 -7.87 8.43 -8.92
C THR A 98 -7.06 7.22 -9.35
N VAL A 99 -5.82 7.12 -8.87
CA VAL A 99 -4.92 6.02 -9.21
C VAL A 99 -5.12 4.83 -8.29
N PHE A 100 -5.30 5.10 -6.98
CA PHE A 100 -5.37 4.05 -5.98
C PHE A 100 -6.80 3.76 -5.58
N GLU A 101 -7.12 2.48 -5.42
CA GLU A 101 -8.36 2.10 -4.75
C GLU A 101 -8.13 2.17 -3.25
N THR A 102 -9.04 2.84 -2.54
CA THR A 102 -8.89 3.06 -1.12
C THR A 102 -10.10 2.53 -0.38
N TYR A 103 -9.88 2.00 0.82
CA TYR A 103 -10.92 1.38 1.61
C TYR A 103 -10.82 1.85 3.05
N THR A 104 -11.94 1.82 3.75
CA THR A 104 -11.98 2.12 5.19
C THR A 104 -12.28 0.88 6.01
N ASN A 105 -12.55 -0.24 5.36
CA ASN A 105 -12.90 -1.50 6.02
C ASN A 105 -12.01 -2.60 5.47
N GLU A 106 -11.29 -3.27 6.36
CA GLU A 106 -10.32 -4.29 5.94
C GLU A 106 -10.98 -5.45 5.22
N THR A 107 -12.11 -5.93 5.73
CA THR A 107 -12.82 -7.05 5.11
C THR A 107 -13.21 -6.71 3.69
N ALA A 108 -13.75 -5.50 3.47
CA ALA A 108 -14.14 -5.08 2.13
C ALA A 108 -12.92 -4.96 1.23
N ALA A 109 -11.81 -4.45 1.76
CA ALA A 109 -10.58 -4.31 1.00
C ALA A 109 -10.06 -5.68 0.55
N VAL A 110 -9.98 -6.63 1.47
CA VAL A 110 -9.52 -7.99 1.15
C VAL A 110 -10.44 -8.64 0.14
N ARG A 111 -11.75 -8.48 0.28
CA ARG A 111 -12.70 -9.06 -0.66
C ARG A 111 -12.56 -8.49 -2.07
N SER A 112 -12.13 -7.24 -2.18
CA SER A 112 -11.96 -6.63 -3.50
C SER A 112 -10.88 -7.35 -4.32
N PHE A 113 -9.84 -7.87 -3.65
CA PHE A 113 -8.82 -8.69 -4.32
C PHE A 113 -9.38 -10.07 -4.64
N ALA A 114 -10.07 -10.67 -3.70
CA ALA A 114 -10.61 -12.00 -3.87
C ALA A 114 -11.59 -12.04 -5.04
N GLY A 115 -12.39 -10.98 -5.20
CA GLY A 115 -13.29 -10.88 -6.32
C GLY A 115 -12.56 -10.91 -7.64
N ALA A 116 -11.46 -10.16 -7.73
CA ALA A 116 -10.64 -10.14 -8.94
C ALA A 116 -9.99 -11.50 -9.18
N ALA A 117 -9.49 -12.13 -8.14
CA ALA A 117 -8.86 -13.43 -8.27
C ALA A 117 -9.87 -14.49 -8.67
N THR A 118 -11.08 -14.42 -8.13
CA THR A 118 -12.12 -15.40 -8.41
C THR A 118 -12.62 -15.28 -9.85
N ALA A 119 -12.63 -14.07 -10.37
CA ALA A 119 -13.09 -13.83 -11.72
C ALA A 119 -12.14 -14.44 -12.76
N GLY A 120 -10.91 -14.67 -12.37
CA GLY A 120 -9.92 -15.25 -13.29
C GLY A 120 -9.99 -16.74 -13.44
#